data_ca0ad277020761efed41b5895c60b691
#
_entry.id   ca0ad277020761efed41b5895c60b691
#
_cell.length_a   1.000
_cell.length_b   1.000
_cell.length_c   1.000
_cell.angle_alpha   90.00
_cell.angle_beta   90.00
_cell.angle_gamma   90.00
#
_symmetry.space_group_name_H-M   'P 1'
#
loop_
_entity.id
_entity.type
_entity.pdbx_description
1 polymer ?
#
loop_
_entity_poly.entity_id
_entity_poly.type
_entity_poly.pdbx_seq_one_letter_code
_entity_poly.pdbx_strand_id
1 'polypeptide(L)' 'PMENDTIFAAVFQDNPASARVLTNCGFEYVGDAEAFSVARNAKVATWTYIRKFT' A
#
# COMPACT_ATOMS: atom_id res chain seq x y z
N PRO A 1 -21.56 -9.99 0.63
CA PRO A 1 -20.95 -9.37 1.75
C PRO A 1 -19.61 -8.73 1.57
N MET A 2 -19.23 -8.51 0.32
CA MET A 2 -17.95 -7.83 0.05
C MET A 2 -18.12 -6.39 -0.34
N GLU A 3 -19.35 -5.93 -0.41
CA GLU A 3 -19.63 -4.62 -1.01
C GLU A 3 -19.10 -3.44 -0.21
N ASN A 4 -18.83 -3.63 1.07
CA ASN A 4 -18.29 -2.54 1.89
C ASN A 4 -16.89 -2.82 2.38
N ASP A 5 -16.24 -3.83 1.83
CA ASP A 5 -14.90 -4.17 2.25
C ASP A 5 -13.91 -3.15 1.73
N THR A 6 -12.88 -2.94 2.53
CA THR A 6 -11.76 -2.10 2.16
C THR A 6 -10.49 -2.94 2.24
N ILE A 7 -9.70 -2.92 1.19
CA ILE A 7 -8.43 -3.61 1.16
C ILE A 7 -7.32 -2.59 1.33
N PHE A 8 -6.42 -2.85 2.27
CA PHE A 8 -5.24 -2.03 2.47
C PHE A 8 -4.05 -2.68 1.80
N ALA A 9 -3.22 -1.87 1.20
CA ALA A 9 -1.95 -2.32 0.63
C ALA A 9 -0.87 -1.32 0.98
N ALA A 10 0.30 -1.81 1.31
CA ALA A 10 1.44 -0.96 1.60
C ALA A 10 2.60 -1.40 0.73
N VAL A 11 3.31 -0.43 0.15
CA VAL A 11 4.46 -0.70 -0.68
C VAL A 11 5.63 0.13 -0.18
N PHE A 12 6.85 -0.40 -0.33
CA PHE A 12 8.05 0.32 0.04
C PHE A 12 8.26 1.49 -0.91
N GLN A 13 8.68 2.62 -0.37
CA GLN A 13 8.88 3.83 -1.18
C GLN A 13 10.05 3.70 -2.15
N ASP A 14 10.93 2.75 -1.92
CA ASP A 14 12.03 2.51 -2.85
C ASP A 14 11.64 1.58 -4.01
N ASN A 15 10.35 1.25 -4.12
CA ASN A 15 9.86 0.42 -5.21
C ASN A 15 8.63 1.07 -5.86
N PRO A 16 8.84 2.16 -6.61
CA PRO A 16 7.71 2.90 -7.19
C PRO A 16 6.93 2.10 -8.23
N ALA A 17 7.50 1.05 -8.79
CA ALA A 17 6.77 0.23 -9.74
C ALA A 17 5.59 -0.47 -9.08
N SER A 18 5.74 -0.92 -7.82
CA SER A 18 4.63 -1.53 -7.10
C SER A 18 3.50 -0.54 -6.85
N ALA A 19 3.84 0.71 -6.53
CA ALA A 19 2.83 1.75 -6.34
C ALA A 19 2.06 2.00 -7.64
N ARG A 20 2.75 1.99 -8.77
CA ARG A 20 2.10 2.18 -10.06
C ARG A 20 1.11 1.05 -10.35
N VAL A 21 1.48 -0.18 -10.03
CA VAL A 21 0.58 -1.32 -10.21
C VAL A 21 -0.69 -1.14 -9.38
N LEU A 22 -0.55 -0.72 -8.13
CA LEU A 22 -1.71 -0.49 -7.27
C LEU A 22 -2.61 0.60 -7.83
N THR A 23 -2.04 1.70 -8.29
CA THR A 23 -2.80 2.78 -8.89
C THR A 23 -3.58 2.29 -10.10
N ASN A 24 -2.95 1.48 -10.93
CA ASN A 24 -3.60 0.93 -12.13
C ASN A 24 -4.70 -0.06 -11.77
N CYS A 25 -4.64 -0.65 -10.60
CA CYS A 25 -5.68 -1.57 -10.12
C CYS A 25 -6.82 -0.86 -9.42
N GLY A 26 -6.80 0.45 -9.34
CA GLY A 26 -7.88 1.20 -8.73
C GLY A 26 -7.68 1.51 -7.26
N PHE A 27 -6.48 1.31 -6.74
CA PHE A 27 -6.16 1.69 -5.38
C PHE A 27 -5.91 3.19 -5.30
N GLU A 28 -6.24 3.78 -4.15
CA GLU A 28 -6.02 5.18 -3.89
C GLU A 28 -4.93 5.37 -2.84
N TYR A 29 -4.06 6.33 -3.07
CA TYR A 29 -3.04 6.67 -2.11
C TYR A 29 -3.69 7.43 -0.94
N VAL A 30 -3.38 7.00 0.28
CA VAL A 30 -3.95 7.65 1.46
C VAL A 30 -2.91 8.24 2.39
N GLY A 31 -1.66 7.87 2.28
CA GLY A 31 -0.64 8.50 3.08
C GLY A 31 0.62 7.67 3.21
N ASP A 32 1.61 8.28 3.87
CA ASP A 32 2.87 7.64 4.15
C ASP A 32 2.78 6.90 5.48
N ALA A 33 3.56 5.83 5.58
CA ALA A 33 3.65 5.06 6.80
C ALA A 33 5.05 4.47 6.91
N GLU A 34 5.28 3.73 7.98
CA GLU A 34 6.53 3.01 8.17
C GLU A 34 6.21 1.58 8.54
N ALA A 35 7.05 0.66 8.08
CA ALA A 35 6.94 -0.73 8.43
C ALA A 35 8.32 -1.29 8.74
N PHE A 36 8.39 -2.18 9.71
CA PHE A 36 9.65 -2.83 10.02
C PHE A 36 9.89 -3.95 9.02
N SER A 37 11.02 -3.91 8.37
CA SER A 37 11.40 -4.94 7.42
C SER A 37 12.40 -5.87 8.08
N VAL A 38 12.01 -7.13 8.27
CA VAL A 38 12.89 -8.12 8.85
C VAL A 38 14.12 -8.33 7.96
N ALA A 39 13.91 -8.33 6.66
CA ALA A 39 15.00 -8.53 5.72
C ALA A 39 16.05 -7.41 5.79
N ARG A 40 15.61 -6.19 6.08
CA ARG A 40 16.51 -5.05 6.19
C ARG A 40 16.91 -4.75 7.62
N ASN A 41 16.24 -5.38 8.57
CA ASN A 41 16.45 -5.17 10.00
C ASN A 41 16.32 -3.69 10.37
N ALA A 42 15.34 -3.00 9.79
CA ALA A 42 15.15 -1.58 10.01
C ALA A 42 13.73 -1.18 9.60
N LYS A 43 13.29 -0.03 10.10
CA LYS A 43 12.05 0.57 9.63
C LYS A 43 12.25 1.15 8.25
N VAL A 44 11.28 0.92 7.39
CA VAL A 44 11.32 1.39 6.00
C VAL A 44 10.06 2.19 5.74
N ALA A 45 10.23 3.33 5.08
CA ALA A 45 9.09 4.15 4.69
C ALA A 45 8.25 3.43 3.65
N THR A 46 6.94 3.52 3.79
CA THR A 46 6.00 2.90 2.88
C THR A 46 4.92 3.88 2.47
N TRP A 47 4.26 3.59 1.37
CA TRP A 47 3.06 4.29 0.95
C TRP A 47 1.88 3.36 1.20
N THR A 48 0.80 3.92 1.80
CA THR A 48 -0.41 3.17 2.08
C THR A 48 -1.46 3.47 1.02
N TYR A 49 -2.05 2.43 0.50
CA TYR A 49 -3.11 2.51 -0.50
C TYR A 49 -4.32 1.76 -0.02
N ILE A 50 -5.49 2.19 -0.47
CA ILE A 50 -6.73 1.48 -0.18
C ILE A 50 -7.53 1.30 -1.45
N ARG A 51 -8.37 0.27 -1.44
CA ARG A 51 -9.38 0.07 -2.45
C ARG A 51 -10.67 -0.32 -1.76
N LYS A 52 -11.73 0.39 -2.07
CA LYS A 52 -13.05 0.12 -1.52
C LYS A 52 -13.91 -0.58 -2.55
N PHE A 53 -14.62 -1.57 -2.09
CA PHE A 53 -15.59 -2.29 -2.90
C PHE A 53 -16.99 -1.87 -2.43
N THR A 54 -17.70 -1.16 -3.27
CA THR A 54 -19.06 -0.70 -2.93
C THR A 54 -20.06 -1.12 -3.99
#